data_d23fcdf0075f79571d1e93a24cdcdb6e
#
_entry.id   d23fcdf0075f79571d1e93a24cdcdb6e
#
_cell.length_a   1.000
_cell.length_b   1.000
_cell.length_c   1.000
_cell.angle_alpha   90.00
_cell.angle_beta   90.00
_cell.angle_gamma   90.00
#
_symmetry.space_group_name_H-M   'P 1'
#
loop_
_entity.id
_entity.type
_entity.pdbx_description
1 polymer ?
#
loop_
_entity_poly.entity_id
_entity_poly.type
_entity_poly.pdbx_seq_one_letter_code
_entity_poly.pdbx_strand_id
1 'polypeptide(L)'
;MSAASQITILIPDPDEMMFVTGTNEANIDRIEREFDVKIVSRGAELRISGEPAAVARVGDLVGAMRTLSGRDDNLRKPALDRLIDEAKDAPVAPPEQMRDVIATTVRGKRISPQSPNQRRYIEAIRQHDLVLATGPAGTGKSYLAVAMGVAALRDRKVSRLILTRPAVEAGERLGFLPGDLTEKIDPYLRPLYDALYDLMPPERFARAQERGEIEVAPLAFMRGRTLNEAFIILDEAQNTTPQQMKMFLTRLGYGSQAVVNGDITQIDLTGNDRSGLVLAREILSGVLGIGFVDFDERDVVRHELVARIVRAYDKWESVRGDGASRTGTPAPGPESSPGRVLS
;
A
#
# COMPACT_ATOMS: atom_id res chain seq x y z
N MET A 1 -19.41 -11.72 -36.72
CA MET A 1 -20.30 -10.88 -35.88
C MET A 1 -20.49 -11.63 -34.59
N SER A 2 -19.88 -11.18 -33.50
CA SER A 2 -20.05 -11.80 -32.18
C SER A 2 -21.49 -11.57 -31.73
N ALA A 3 -22.18 -12.61 -31.22
CA ALA A 3 -23.54 -12.48 -30.71
C ALA A 3 -23.53 -11.56 -29.51
N ALA A 4 -24.30 -10.50 -29.54
CA ALA A 4 -24.48 -9.62 -28.40
C ALA A 4 -25.04 -10.41 -27.18
N SER A 5 -24.38 -10.37 -26.05
CA SER A 5 -24.83 -10.96 -24.79
C SER A 5 -25.65 -9.95 -24.01
N GLN A 6 -26.59 -10.45 -23.19
CA GLN A 6 -27.38 -9.61 -22.31
C GLN A 6 -27.56 -10.31 -20.97
N ILE A 7 -27.35 -9.57 -19.87
CA ILE A 7 -27.69 -10.03 -18.51
C ILE A 7 -28.66 -9.03 -17.85
N THR A 8 -29.46 -9.53 -16.92
CA THR A 8 -30.35 -8.70 -16.10
C THR A 8 -30.00 -8.95 -14.62
N ILE A 9 -29.71 -7.89 -13.88
CA ILE A 9 -29.39 -7.92 -12.45
C ILE A 9 -30.55 -7.30 -11.70
N LEU A 10 -31.08 -8.02 -10.70
CA LEU A 10 -32.14 -7.52 -9.84
C LEU A 10 -31.52 -6.82 -8.62
N ILE A 11 -31.90 -5.55 -8.40
CA ILE A 11 -31.48 -4.71 -7.27
C ILE A 11 -32.74 -4.14 -6.62
N PRO A 12 -33.35 -4.87 -5.67
CA PRO A 12 -34.63 -4.47 -5.05
C PRO A 12 -34.54 -3.25 -4.14
N ASP A 13 -33.34 -3.00 -3.57
CA ASP A 13 -33.10 -1.88 -2.66
C ASP A 13 -32.88 -0.59 -3.47
N PRO A 14 -33.73 0.46 -3.29
CA PRO A 14 -33.61 1.74 -4.00
C PRO A 14 -32.28 2.47 -3.70
N ASP A 15 -31.77 2.40 -2.46
CA ASP A 15 -30.51 3.06 -2.06
C ASP A 15 -29.31 2.36 -2.71
N GLU A 16 -29.35 1.03 -2.81
CA GLU A 16 -28.38 0.24 -3.53
C GLU A 16 -28.42 0.55 -5.03
N MET A 17 -29.61 0.64 -5.62
CA MET A 17 -29.79 1.00 -7.03
C MET A 17 -29.23 2.41 -7.31
N MET A 18 -29.58 3.40 -6.46
CA MET A 18 -29.06 4.77 -6.60
C MET A 18 -27.55 4.84 -6.46
N PHE A 19 -26.96 4.03 -5.61
CA PHE A 19 -25.50 3.93 -5.48
C PHE A 19 -24.86 3.36 -6.75
N VAL A 20 -25.43 2.30 -7.32
CA VAL A 20 -24.92 1.65 -8.54
C VAL A 20 -25.06 2.58 -9.75
N THR A 21 -26.21 3.21 -9.92
CA THR A 21 -26.47 4.12 -11.07
C THR A 21 -25.74 5.44 -10.94
N GLY A 22 -25.54 5.92 -9.71
CA GLY A 22 -25.00 7.23 -9.40
C GLY A 22 -26.01 8.35 -9.57
N THR A 23 -25.71 9.52 -9.03
CA THR A 23 -26.53 10.73 -9.20
C THR A 23 -26.59 11.09 -10.68
N ASN A 24 -27.79 11.23 -11.23
CA ASN A 24 -28.04 11.49 -12.66
C ASN A 24 -27.38 10.43 -13.58
N GLU A 25 -27.36 9.18 -13.18
CA GLU A 25 -26.79 8.06 -13.93
C GLU A 25 -25.28 8.18 -14.24
N ALA A 26 -24.56 9.02 -13.50
CA ALA A 26 -23.15 9.32 -13.78
C ALA A 26 -22.23 8.09 -13.76
N ASN A 27 -22.56 7.08 -12.93
CA ASN A 27 -21.80 5.84 -12.89
C ASN A 27 -22.11 4.97 -14.10
N ILE A 28 -23.37 4.91 -14.53
CA ILE A 28 -23.79 4.20 -15.75
C ILE A 28 -23.07 4.79 -16.96
N ASP A 29 -23.15 6.11 -17.16
CA ASP A 29 -22.51 6.81 -18.27
C ASP A 29 -21.00 6.53 -18.36
N ARG A 30 -20.35 6.44 -17.19
CA ARG A 30 -18.95 6.11 -17.11
C ARG A 30 -18.68 4.66 -17.50
N ILE A 31 -19.43 3.71 -16.94
CA ILE A 31 -19.27 2.29 -17.21
C ILE A 31 -19.56 1.99 -18.70
N GLU A 32 -20.62 2.56 -19.27
CA GLU A 32 -20.94 2.39 -20.71
C GLU A 32 -19.78 2.83 -21.59
N ARG A 33 -19.17 3.99 -21.28
CA ARG A 33 -18.06 4.57 -22.04
C ARG A 33 -16.78 3.77 -21.91
N GLU A 34 -16.50 3.22 -20.72
CA GLU A 34 -15.23 2.55 -20.42
C GLU A 34 -15.23 1.07 -20.84
N PHE A 35 -16.40 0.44 -20.86
CA PHE A 35 -16.53 -1.01 -21.17
C PHE A 35 -17.21 -1.30 -22.49
N ASP A 36 -17.64 -0.30 -23.23
CA ASP A 36 -18.39 -0.44 -24.51
C ASP A 36 -19.62 -1.37 -24.37
N VAL A 37 -20.40 -1.12 -23.33
CA VAL A 37 -21.66 -1.82 -23.03
C VAL A 37 -22.81 -0.82 -22.99
N LYS A 38 -24.04 -1.32 -23.12
CA LYS A 38 -25.25 -0.54 -22.92
C LYS A 38 -25.97 -1.00 -21.65
N ILE A 39 -26.30 -0.03 -20.76
CA ILE A 39 -26.95 -0.30 -19.48
C ILE A 39 -28.29 0.43 -19.44
N VAL A 40 -29.35 -0.29 -19.11
CA VAL A 40 -30.71 0.28 -18.95
C VAL A 40 -31.22 -0.07 -17.57
N SER A 41 -31.53 0.95 -16.77
CA SER A 41 -32.18 0.83 -15.46
C SER A 41 -33.70 0.99 -15.60
N ARG A 42 -34.48 0.02 -15.08
CA ARG A 42 -35.95 0.10 -15.00
C ARG A 42 -36.42 -0.48 -13.68
N GLY A 43 -36.84 0.41 -12.76
CA GLY A 43 -37.28 0.01 -11.42
C GLY A 43 -36.16 -0.75 -10.67
N ALA A 44 -36.41 -1.99 -10.31
CA ALA A 44 -35.43 -2.86 -9.64
C ALA A 44 -34.51 -3.64 -10.60
N GLU A 45 -34.65 -3.48 -11.90
CA GLU A 45 -33.87 -4.21 -12.90
C GLU A 45 -32.79 -3.34 -13.51
N LEU A 46 -31.56 -3.85 -13.57
CA LEU A 46 -30.44 -3.31 -14.32
C LEU A 46 -30.10 -4.27 -15.45
N ARG A 47 -30.29 -3.84 -16.70
CA ARG A 47 -30.05 -4.66 -17.90
C ARG A 47 -28.78 -4.19 -18.58
N ILE A 48 -27.82 -5.11 -18.78
CA ILE A 48 -26.53 -4.84 -19.39
C ILE A 48 -26.45 -5.64 -20.68
N SER A 49 -26.08 -4.99 -21.78
CA SER A 49 -25.95 -5.61 -23.11
C SER A 49 -24.68 -5.13 -23.82
N GLY A 50 -24.03 -6.05 -24.56
CA GLY A 50 -22.78 -5.77 -25.27
C GLY A 50 -22.05 -7.04 -25.68
N GLU A 51 -20.74 -6.92 -25.83
CA GLU A 51 -19.83 -8.05 -26.08
C GLU A 51 -19.79 -8.99 -24.86
N PRO A 52 -19.82 -10.34 -25.02
CA PRO A 52 -19.95 -11.27 -23.90
C PRO A 52 -18.94 -11.07 -22.76
N ALA A 53 -17.67 -10.84 -23.09
CA ALA A 53 -16.63 -10.64 -22.08
C ALA A 53 -16.79 -9.29 -21.34
N ALA A 54 -17.25 -8.25 -22.03
CA ALA A 54 -17.53 -6.94 -21.42
C ALA A 54 -18.77 -7.01 -20.51
N VAL A 55 -19.84 -7.70 -20.95
CA VAL A 55 -21.07 -7.91 -20.17
C VAL A 55 -20.77 -8.69 -18.89
N ALA A 56 -19.96 -9.74 -18.96
CA ALA A 56 -19.54 -10.50 -17.78
C ALA A 56 -18.76 -9.61 -16.77
N ARG A 57 -17.76 -8.86 -17.26
CA ARG A 57 -16.97 -7.96 -16.42
C ARG A 57 -17.83 -6.89 -15.72
N VAL A 58 -18.75 -6.28 -16.47
CA VAL A 58 -19.66 -5.27 -15.91
C VAL A 58 -20.66 -5.90 -14.93
N GLY A 59 -21.08 -7.14 -15.18
CA GLY A 59 -21.88 -7.90 -14.20
C GLY A 59 -21.17 -8.10 -12.87
N ASP A 60 -19.90 -8.51 -12.89
CA ASP A 60 -19.05 -8.66 -11.72
C ASP A 60 -18.81 -7.30 -11.01
N LEU A 61 -18.56 -6.24 -11.80
CA LEU A 61 -18.40 -4.88 -11.30
C LEU A 61 -19.66 -4.41 -10.54
N VAL A 62 -20.85 -4.59 -11.10
CA VAL A 62 -22.11 -4.24 -10.44
C VAL A 62 -22.29 -5.05 -9.15
N GLY A 63 -21.95 -6.34 -9.16
CA GLY A 63 -21.93 -7.18 -7.97
C GLY A 63 -21.02 -6.64 -6.86
N ALA A 64 -19.82 -6.18 -7.23
CA ALA A 64 -18.88 -5.56 -6.30
C ALA A 64 -19.37 -4.18 -5.79
N MET A 65 -19.95 -3.35 -6.65
CA MET A 65 -20.57 -2.07 -6.27
C MET A 65 -21.65 -2.27 -5.22
N ARG A 66 -22.53 -3.25 -5.38
CA ARG A 66 -23.59 -3.58 -4.40
C ARG A 66 -23.03 -3.87 -3.01
N THR A 67 -21.89 -4.52 -2.89
CA THR A 67 -21.22 -4.76 -1.59
C THR A 67 -20.65 -3.50 -0.95
N LEU A 68 -20.44 -2.43 -1.73
CA LEU A 68 -19.99 -1.14 -1.22
C LEU A 68 -21.13 -0.26 -0.75
N SER A 69 -22.36 -0.49 -1.20
CA SER A 69 -23.54 0.37 -0.89
C SER A 69 -23.82 0.50 0.61
N GLY A 70 -23.47 -0.51 1.42
CA GLY A 70 -23.62 -0.49 2.89
C GLY A 70 -22.46 0.15 3.67
N ARG A 71 -21.47 0.81 3.01
CA ARG A 71 -20.32 1.43 3.67
C ARG A 71 -20.52 2.93 3.93
N ASP A 72 -19.61 3.50 4.75
CA ASP A 72 -19.54 4.93 5.06
C ASP A 72 -19.35 5.78 3.79
N ASP A 73 -20.12 6.87 3.66
CA ASP A 73 -20.16 7.72 2.47
C ASP A 73 -18.80 8.28 2.04
N ASN A 74 -17.94 8.61 3.00
CA ASN A 74 -16.60 9.14 2.72
C ASN A 74 -15.65 8.15 2.03
N LEU A 75 -15.95 6.85 2.10
CA LEU A 75 -15.15 5.78 1.50
C LEU A 75 -15.76 5.22 0.21
N ARG A 76 -17.05 5.51 -0.04
CA ARG A 76 -17.80 4.96 -1.19
C ARG A 76 -17.22 5.41 -2.53
N LYS A 77 -17.04 6.72 -2.72
CA LYS A 77 -16.61 7.26 -4.02
C LYS A 77 -15.20 6.85 -4.42
N PRO A 78 -14.15 6.96 -3.57
CA PRO A 78 -12.81 6.48 -3.92
C PRO A 78 -12.74 4.98 -4.14
N ALA A 79 -13.56 4.18 -3.45
CA ALA A 79 -13.62 2.75 -3.65
C ALA A 79 -14.32 2.38 -4.96
N LEU A 80 -15.36 3.12 -5.34
CA LEU A 80 -16.06 2.96 -6.61
C LEU A 80 -15.18 3.29 -7.80
N ASP A 81 -14.47 4.42 -7.76
CA ASP A 81 -13.54 4.84 -8.81
C ASP A 81 -12.49 3.76 -9.07
N ARG A 82 -11.94 3.17 -8.01
CA ARG A 82 -11.00 2.05 -8.11
C ARG A 82 -11.62 0.80 -8.72
N LEU A 83 -12.80 0.41 -8.28
CA LEU A 83 -13.47 -0.78 -8.84
C LEU A 83 -13.70 -0.66 -10.34
N ILE A 84 -14.08 0.53 -10.81
CA ILE A 84 -14.28 0.78 -12.24
C ILE A 84 -12.94 0.70 -12.98
N ASP A 85 -11.86 1.29 -12.43
CA ASP A 85 -10.54 1.26 -13.05
C ASP A 85 -9.94 -0.17 -13.05
N GLU A 86 -10.08 -0.92 -11.96
CA GLU A 86 -9.62 -2.31 -11.86
C GLU A 86 -10.36 -3.25 -12.83
N ALA A 87 -11.66 -3.03 -13.02
CA ALA A 87 -12.48 -3.85 -13.92
C ALA A 87 -12.10 -3.71 -15.40
N LYS A 88 -11.31 -2.70 -15.80
CA LYS A 88 -10.79 -2.53 -17.15
C LYS A 88 -9.72 -3.58 -17.50
N ASP A 89 -8.84 -3.87 -16.54
CA ASP A 89 -7.63 -4.66 -16.77
C ASP A 89 -7.81 -6.15 -16.43
N ALA A 90 -8.77 -6.51 -15.56
CA ALA A 90 -9.03 -7.89 -15.14
C ALA A 90 -10.48 -8.06 -14.66
N PRO A 91 -11.04 -9.29 -14.64
CA PRO A 91 -12.32 -9.56 -14.00
C PRO A 91 -12.28 -9.16 -12.52
N VAL A 92 -13.28 -8.43 -12.08
CA VAL A 92 -13.41 -8.03 -10.66
C VAL A 92 -13.63 -9.29 -9.82
N ALA A 93 -12.89 -9.43 -8.71
CA ALA A 93 -13.05 -10.57 -7.82
C ALA A 93 -14.48 -10.64 -7.25
N PRO A 94 -15.08 -11.85 -7.14
CA PRO A 94 -16.46 -12.00 -6.63
C PRO A 94 -16.67 -11.32 -5.29
N PRO A 95 -17.88 -10.77 -5.02
CA PRO A 95 -18.18 -10.02 -3.79
C PRO A 95 -17.89 -10.75 -2.48
N GLU A 96 -17.98 -12.07 -2.48
CA GLU A 96 -17.68 -12.91 -1.29
C GLU A 96 -16.21 -12.84 -0.89
N GLN A 97 -15.32 -12.73 -1.84
CA GLN A 97 -13.88 -12.57 -1.58
C GLN A 97 -13.51 -11.15 -1.11
N MET A 98 -14.32 -10.14 -1.37
CA MET A 98 -14.14 -8.77 -0.84
C MET A 98 -14.55 -8.63 0.64
N ARG A 99 -15.19 -9.64 1.23
CA ARG A 99 -15.67 -9.62 2.63
C ARG A 99 -14.67 -10.13 3.65
N ASP A 100 -13.43 -10.38 3.27
CA ASP A 100 -12.37 -10.87 4.17
C ASP A 100 -12.02 -9.82 5.24
N VAL A 101 -12.80 -9.78 6.30
CA VAL A 101 -12.51 -8.91 7.45
C VAL A 101 -11.32 -9.47 8.20
N ILE A 102 -10.20 -8.76 8.18
CA ILE A 102 -8.95 -9.14 8.87
C ILE A 102 -9.05 -8.78 10.34
N ALA A 103 -9.48 -7.56 10.60
CA ALA A 103 -9.56 -6.98 11.93
C ALA A 103 -10.71 -5.94 11.97
N THR A 104 -11.00 -5.46 13.17
CA THR A 104 -11.92 -4.35 13.37
C THR A 104 -11.20 -3.28 14.20
N THR A 105 -11.29 -2.02 13.80
CA THR A 105 -10.71 -0.90 14.54
C THR A 105 -11.43 -0.72 15.88
N VAL A 106 -10.83 0.05 16.79
CA VAL A 106 -11.45 0.45 18.08
C VAL A 106 -12.81 1.13 17.87
N ARG A 107 -12.97 1.85 16.75
CA ARG A 107 -14.21 2.55 16.38
C ARG A 107 -15.22 1.66 15.65
N GLY A 108 -15.00 0.35 15.58
CA GLY A 108 -15.92 -0.60 14.95
C GLY A 108 -15.80 -0.70 13.42
N LYS A 109 -14.89 0.03 12.77
CA LYS A 109 -14.66 -0.06 11.33
C LYS A 109 -13.99 -1.38 10.98
N ARG A 110 -14.57 -2.12 10.05
CA ARG A 110 -14.00 -3.38 9.55
C ARG A 110 -12.84 -3.11 8.58
N ILE A 111 -11.75 -3.83 8.75
CA ILE A 111 -10.57 -3.79 7.88
C ILE A 111 -10.64 -4.96 6.94
N SER A 112 -10.67 -4.68 5.65
CA SER A 112 -10.69 -5.66 4.56
C SER A 112 -9.84 -5.14 3.41
N PRO A 113 -9.32 -6.01 2.52
CA PRO A 113 -8.60 -5.57 1.33
C PRO A 113 -9.48 -4.67 0.47
N GLN A 114 -8.92 -3.59 -0.02
CA GLN A 114 -9.59 -2.60 -0.87
C GLN A 114 -9.15 -2.71 -2.34
N SER A 115 -8.11 -3.50 -2.62
CA SER A 115 -7.60 -3.75 -3.98
C SER A 115 -7.21 -5.22 -4.17
N PRO A 116 -7.06 -5.70 -5.42
CA PRO A 116 -6.57 -7.04 -5.71
C PRO A 116 -5.19 -7.31 -5.12
N ASN A 117 -4.25 -6.35 -5.20
CA ASN A 117 -2.91 -6.52 -4.65
C ASN A 117 -2.92 -6.54 -3.12
N GLN A 118 -3.79 -5.76 -2.44
CA GLN A 118 -4.00 -5.88 -1.00
C GLN A 118 -4.51 -7.27 -0.62
N ARG A 119 -5.38 -7.88 -1.43
CA ARG A 119 -5.85 -9.23 -1.22
C ARG A 119 -4.72 -10.25 -1.38
N ARG A 120 -3.96 -10.18 -2.48
CA ARG A 120 -2.79 -11.03 -2.71
C ARG A 120 -1.79 -10.94 -1.57
N TYR A 121 -1.62 -9.74 -1.01
CA TYR A 121 -0.75 -9.51 0.12
C TYR A 121 -1.22 -10.21 1.39
N ILE A 122 -2.50 -10.12 1.70
CA ILE A 122 -3.10 -10.81 2.85
C ILE A 122 -3.01 -12.33 2.68
N GLU A 123 -3.26 -12.83 1.47
CA GLU A 123 -3.13 -14.25 1.14
C GLU A 123 -1.67 -14.72 1.24
N ALA A 124 -0.73 -13.93 0.72
CA ALA A 124 0.70 -14.23 0.85
C ALA A 124 1.12 -14.31 2.32
N ILE A 125 0.67 -13.37 3.17
CA ILE A 125 0.92 -13.41 4.61
C ILE A 125 0.34 -14.67 5.25
N ARG A 126 -0.82 -15.14 4.81
CA ARG A 126 -1.43 -16.37 5.36
C ARG A 126 -0.71 -17.65 4.97
N GLN A 127 0.00 -17.65 3.84
CA GLN A 127 0.56 -18.84 3.20
C GLN A 127 2.08 -18.99 3.36
N HIS A 128 2.81 -17.93 3.70
CA HIS A 128 4.26 -17.93 3.72
C HIS A 128 4.81 -17.48 5.07
N ASP A 129 5.98 -18.03 5.44
CA ASP A 129 6.68 -17.66 6.67
C ASP A 129 7.38 -16.28 6.53
N LEU A 130 7.72 -15.88 5.31
CA LEU A 130 8.30 -14.57 5.00
C LEU A 130 7.60 -13.96 3.78
N VAL A 131 7.16 -12.73 3.90
CA VAL A 131 6.60 -11.95 2.79
C VAL A 131 7.38 -10.66 2.59
N LEU A 132 7.85 -10.43 1.36
CA LEU A 132 8.43 -9.15 0.95
C LEU A 132 7.43 -8.40 0.07
N ALA A 133 6.98 -7.23 0.55
CA ALA A 133 6.01 -6.40 -0.14
C ALA A 133 6.62 -5.05 -0.51
N THR A 134 6.55 -4.71 -1.80
CA THR A 134 7.07 -3.44 -2.31
C THR A 134 6.00 -2.63 -3.04
N GLY A 135 6.16 -1.32 -3.06
CA GLY A 135 5.31 -0.40 -3.81
C GLY A 135 5.14 0.95 -3.15
N PRO A 136 4.40 1.87 -3.80
CA PRO A 136 4.31 3.26 -3.38
C PRO A 136 3.73 3.46 -1.99
N ALA A 137 4.05 4.59 -1.37
CA ALA A 137 3.44 5.01 -0.12
C ALA A 137 1.92 5.17 -0.26
N GLY A 138 1.16 4.85 0.79
CA GLY A 138 -0.30 4.98 0.80
C GLY A 138 -1.06 3.78 0.21
N THR A 139 -0.39 2.69 -0.16
CA THR A 139 -1.03 1.43 -0.62
C THR A 139 -1.53 0.54 0.53
N GLY A 140 -1.33 0.96 1.78
CA GLY A 140 -1.82 0.25 2.98
C GLY A 140 -0.95 -0.90 3.47
N LYS A 141 0.26 -1.12 2.91
CA LYS A 141 1.19 -2.21 3.29
C LYS A 141 1.39 -2.33 4.80
N SER A 142 1.89 -1.27 5.42
CA SER A 142 2.21 -1.24 6.86
C SER A 142 0.96 -1.42 7.71
N TYR A 143 -0.12 -0.74 7.38
CA TYR A 143 -1.37 -0.83 8.12
C TYR A 143 -1.99 -2.25 8.06
N LEU A 144 -2.03 -2.86 6.87
CA LEU A 144 -2.54 -4.23 6.69
C LEU A 144 -1.65 -5.27 7.39
N ALA A 145 -0.32 -5.10 7.35
CA ALA A 145 0.60 -5.96 8.10
C ALA A 145 0.34 -5.89 9.60
N VAL A 146 0.18 -4.67 10.15
CA VAL A 146 -0.13 -4.48 11.57
C VAL A 146 -1.50 -5.10 11.90
N ALA A 147 -2.51 -4.93 11.06
CA ALA A 147 -3.82 -5.56 11.24
C ALA A 147 -3.74 -7.09 11.26
N MET A 148 -2.95 -7.69 10.36
CA MET A 148 -2.70 -9.13 10.32
C MET A 148 -1.95 -9.61 11.57
N GLY A 149 -0.94 -8.87 12.04
CA GLY A 149 -0.18 -9.18 13.25
C GLY A 149 -1.05 -9.11 14.51
N VAL A 150 -1.89 -8.06 14.64
CA VAL A 150 -2.85 -7.93 15.74
C VAL A 150 -3.87 -9.07 15.72
N ALA A 151 -4.35 -9.47 14.55
CA ALA A 151 -5.25 -10.61 14.40
C ALA A 151 -4.55 -11.92 14.80
N ALA A 152 -3.31 -12.14 14.35
CA ALA A 152 -2.53 -13.34 14.69
C ALA A 152 -2.28 -13.46 16.21
N LEU A 153 -1.97 -12.33 16.87
CA LEU A 153 -1.79 -12.27 18.33
C LEU A 153 -3.11 -12.54 19.07
N ARG A 154 -4.23 -11.91 18.63
CA ARG A 154 -5.57 -12.12 19.18
C ARG A 154 -6.00 -13.58 19.08
N ASP A 155 -5.76 -14.19 17.92
CA ASP A 155 -6.14 -15.56 17.59
C ASP A 155 -5.14 -16.61 18.17
N ARG A 156 -4.13 -16.14 18.92
CA ARG A 156 -3.06 -16.96 19.56
C ARG A 156 -2.28 -17.83 18.56
N LYS A 157 -2.15 -17.38 17.33
CA LYS A 157 -1.29 -18.00 16.31
C LYS A 157 0.18 -17.71 16.58
N VAL A 158 0.45 -16.59 17.24
CA VAL A 158 1.77 -16.17 17.71
C VAL A 158 1.66 -15.69 19.16
N SER A 159 2.76 -15.73 19.88
CA SER A 159 2.86 -15.24 21.26
C SER A 159 3.27 -13.77 21.33
N ARG A 160 3.85 -13.24 20.24
CA ARG A 160 4.37 -11.87 20.20
C ARG A 160 4.14 -11.21 18.84
N LEU A 161 3.95 -9.90 18.87
CA LEU A 161 3.94 -9.02 17.72
C LEU A 161 5.12 -8.05 17.84
N ILE A 162 6.05 -8.09 16.89
CA ILE A 162 7.25 -7.26 16.89
C ILE A 162 7.21 -6.35 15.66
N LEU A 163 7.20 -5.05 15.91
CA LEU A 163 7.23 -4.03 14.86
C LEU A 163 8.59 -3.34 14.90
N THR A 164 9.25 -3.31 13.76
CA THR A 164 10.57 -2.71 13.67
C THR A 164 10.72 -1.87 12.40
N ARG A 165 11.56 -0.87 12.49
CA ARG A 165 11.87 0.05 11.40
C ARG A 165 13.37 0.40 11.44
N PRO A 166 14.05 0.55 10.30
CA PRO A 166 15.40 1.11 10.30
C PRO A 166 15.34 2.56 10.80
N ALA A 167 16.23 2.91 11.72
CA ALA A 167 16.44 4.30 12.07
C ALA A 167 17.31 4.91 10.97
N VAL A 168 16.71 5.69 10.06
CA VAL A 168 17.43 6.41 9.00
C VAL A 168 17.48 7.87 9.37
N GLU A 169 18.65 8.44 9.27
CA GLU A 169 18.80 9.89 9.34
C GLU A 169 18.34 10.50 8.00
N ALA A 170 17.06 10.81 7.87
CA ALA A 170 16.53 11.55 6.70
C ALA A 170 17.05 13.00 6.74
N GLY A 171 18.31 13.21 6.33
CA GLY A 171 18.94 14.53 6.25
C GLY A 171 19.27 15.19 7.58
N GLU A 172 18.68 14.77 8.67
CA GLU A 172 18.99 15.25 10.03
C GLU A 172 19.77 14.16 10.78
N ARG A 173 20.99 14.48 11.17
CA ARG A 173 21.82 13.57 11.98
C ARG A 173 21.16 13.37 13.33
N LEU A 174 20.87 12.13 13.73
CA LEU A 174 20.33 11.74 15.05
C LEU A 174 21.07 12.42 16.22
N GLY A 175 22.32 12.84 16.00
CA GLY A 175 23.10 13.60 16.95
C GLY A 175 22.60 15.00 17.29
N PHE A 176 21.73 15.63 16.48
CA PHE A 176 21.22 16.98 16.71
C PHE A 176 19.87 17.01 17.47
N LEU A 177 19.17 15.90 17.59
CA LEU A 177 17.94 15.86 18.39
C LEU A 177 18.30 15.80 19.89
N PRO A 178 17.67 16.63 20.75
CA PRO A 178 17.84 16.54 22.20
C PRO A 178 17.17 15.26 22.73
N GLY A 179 17.71 14.72 23.81
CA GLY A 179 17.17 13.54 24.47
C GLY A 179 18.04 12.29 24.34
N ASP A 180 17.61 11.19 24.98
CA ASP A 180 18.26 9.89 24.88
C ASP A 180 18.01 9.22 23.51
N LEU A 181 18.64 8.07 23.28
CA LEU A 181 18.53 7.36 22.00
C LEU A 181 17.07 6.95 21.69
N THR A 182 16.31 6.60 22.71
CA THR A 182 14.91 6.17 22.58
C THR A 182 14.02 7.34 22.19
N GLU A 183 14.19 8.50 22.83
CA GLU A 183 13.45 9.73 22.49
C GLU A 183 13.73 10.21 21.07
N LYS A 184 14.97 10.04 20.59
CA LYS A 184 15.36 10.41 19.21
C LYS A 184 14.76 9.50 18.14
N ILE A 185 14.49 8.26 18.47
CA ILE A 185 13.97 7.25 17.52
C ILE A 185 12.43 7.21 17.53
N ASP A 186 11.78 7.63 18.62
CA ASP A 186 10.33 7.60 18.79
C ASP A 186 9.55 8.23 17.61
N PRO A 187 9.94 9.40 17.04
CA PRO A 187 9.24 9.98 15.88
C PRO A 187 9.16 9.05 14.67
N TYR A 188 10.19 8.24 14.45
CA TYR A 188 10.23 7.31 13.31
C TYR A 188 9.33 6.08 13.51
N LEU A 189 9.00 5.76 14.76
CA LEU A 189 8.13 4.64 15.13
C LEU A 189 6.65 5.05 15.24
N ARG A 190 6.35 6.36 15.30
CA ARG A 190 4.97 6.88 15.44
C ARG A 190 3.96 6.27 14.48
N PRO A 191 4.23 6.11 13.17
CA PRO A 191 3.26 5.53 12.25
C PRO A 191 2.86 4.09 12.63
N LEU A 192 3.74 3.33 13.29
CA LEU A 192 3.45 1.99 13.78
C LEU A 192 2.57 2.06 15.04
N TYR A 193 2.82 3.01 15.94
CA TYR A 193 1.96 3.25 17.09
C TYR A 193 0.57 3.72 16.68
N ASP A 194 0.46 4.62 15.70
CA ASP A 194 -0.82 5.11 15.20
C ASP A 194 -1.67 3.96 14.65
N ALA A 195 -1.06 3.04 13.89
CA ALA A 195 -1.74 1.85 13.40
C ALA A 195 -2.20 0.93 14.54
N LEU A 196 -1.38 0.74 15.59
CA LEU A 196 -1.74 -0.06 16.76
C LEU A 196 -2.89 0.58 17.56
N TYR A 197 -2.87 1.90 17.77
CA TYR A 197 -3.95 2.61 18.49
C TYR A 197 -5.28 2.63 17.72
N ASP A 198 -5.24 2.57 16.41
CA ASP A 198 -6.48 2.39 15.62
C ASP A 198 -7.08 0.98 15.80
N LEU A 199 -6.23 -0.03 16.03
CA LEU A 199 -6.61 -1.45 16.09
C LEU A 199 -6.90 -1.96 17.49
N MET A 200 -6.40 -1.32 18.53
CA MET A 200 -6.62 -1.72 19.91
C MET A 200 -6.67 -0.54 20.89
N PRO A 201 -7.49 -0.64 21.96
CA PRO A 201 -7.55 0.40 22.98
C PRO A 201 -6.17 0.65 23.63
N PRO A 202 -5.83 1.92 23.98
CA PRO A 202 -4.55 2.27 24.57
C PRO A 202 -4.20 1.45 25.83
N GLU A 203 -5.18 1.16 26.69
CA GLU A 203 -4.96 0.38 27.92
C GLU A 203 -4.63 -1.09 27.62
N ARG A 204 -5.18 -1.64 26.53
CA ARG A 204 -4.85 -2.99 26.07
C ARG A 204 -3.45 -3.04 25.47
N PHE A 205 -3.11 -2.03 24.70
CA PHE A 205 -1.78 -1.90 24.10
C PHE A 205 -0.70 -1.77 25.20
N ALA A 206 -0.88 -0.88 26.19
CA ALA A 206 0.05 -0.70 27.29
C ALA A 206 0.29 -2.01 28.06
N ARG A 207 -0.77 -2.73 28.40
CA ARG A 207 -0.67 -4.05 29.03
C ARG A 207 0.05 -5.10 28.20
N ALA A 208 -0.19 -5.11 26.89
CA ALA A 208 0.49 -6.04 25.97
C ALA A 208 1.98 -5.70 25.85
N GLN A 209 2.34 -4.43 25.87
CA GLN A 209 3.73 -3.95 25.90
C GLN A 209 4.44 -4.35 27.20
N GLU A 210 3.83 -4.14 28.35
CA GLU A 210 4.36 -4.53 29.67
C GLU A 210 4.62 -6.04 29.76
N ARG A 211 3.76 -6.85 29.13
CA ARG A 211 3.92 -8.32 29.08
C ARG A 211 4.90 -8.80 28.02
N GLY A 212 5.44 -7.91 27.18
CA GLY A 212 6.27 -8.28 26.06
C GLY A 212 5.54 -9.00 24.92
N GLU A 213 4.19 -8.94 24.90
CA GLU A 213 3.35 -9.47 23.82
C GLU A 213 3.43 -8.57 22.57
N ILE A 214 3.62 -7.26 22.76
CA ILE A 214 3.85 -6.29 21.67
C ILE A 214 5.14 -5.53 21.95
N GLU A 215 6.00 -5.47 20.95
CA GLU A 215 7.25 -4.74 20.98
C GLU A 215 7.35 -3.83 19.75
N VAL A 216 7.63 -2.55 19.96
CA VAL A 216 7.93 -1.60 18.89
C VAL A 216 9.35 -1.08 19.15
N ALA A 217 10.27 -1.40 18.25
CA ALA A 217 11.70 -1.15 18.47
C ALA A 217 12.45 -0.89 17.17
N PRO A 218 13.55 -0.13 17.20
CA PRO A 218 14.44 0.02 16.05
C PRO A 218 15.02 -1.30 15.59
N LEU A 219 15.29 -1.43 14.28
CA LEU A 219 15.88 -2.62 13.68
C LEU A 219 17.19 -3.07 14.36
N ALA A 220 18.00 -2.13 14.82
CA ALA A 220 19.25 -2.43 15.51
C ALA A 220 19.05 -3.30 16.76
N PHE A 221 17.91 -3.21 17.44
CA PHE A 221 17.60 -3.96 18.66
C PHE A 221 17.22 -5.42 18.39
N MET A 222 17.09 -5.80 17.14
CA MET A 222 16.88 -7.20 16.73
C MET A 222 18.19 -8.00 16.69
N ARG A 223 19.34 -7.33 16.75
CA ARG A 223 20.64 -7.98 16.65
C ARG A 223 20.89 -8.95 17.82
N GLY A 224 21.36 -10.16 17.51
CA GLY A 224 21.69 -11.19 18.49
C GLY A 224 20.49 -11.93 19.08
N ARG A 225 19.27 -11.63 18.65
CA ARG A 225 18.05 -12.27 19.11
C ARG A 225 17.64 -13.41 18.19
N THR A 226 16.85 -14.35 18.71
CA THR A 226 16.04 -15.30 17.95
C THR A 226 14.58 -15.06 18.31
N LEU A 227 13.76 -14.76 17.30
CA LEU A 227 12.38 -14.34 17.48
C LEU A 227 11.48 -15.56 17.21
N ASN A 228 11.19 -16.34 18.23
CA ASN A 228 10.29 -17.49 18.16
C ASN A 228 8.84 -17.09 18.43
N GLU A 229 7.90 -17.83 17.82
CA GLU A 229 6.45 -17.65 18.00
C GLU A 229 6.01 -16.19 17.85
N ALA A 230 6.57 -15.48 16.88
CA ALA A 230 6.37 -14.06 16.71
C ALA A 230 5.85 -13.72 15.31
N PHE A 231 4.96 -12.76 15.24
CA PHE A 231 4.66 -12.04 14.00
C PHE A 231 5.55 -10.80 13.95
N ILE A 232 6.40 -10.71 12.94
CA ILE A 232 7.46 -9.70 12.88
C ILE A 232 7.21 -8.81 11.67
N ILE A 233 7.22 -7.50 11.86
CA ILE A 233 7.06 -6.51 10.78
C ILE A 233 8.32 -5.67 10.70
N LEU A 234 8.98 -5.68 9.53
CA LEU A 234 10.00 -4.70 9.19
C LEU A 234 9.40 -3.70 8.19
N ASP A 235 9.15 -2.51 8.65
CA ASP A 235 8.62 -1.41 7.83
C ASP A 235 9.75 -0.51 7.32
N GLU A 236 9.52 0.22 6.20
CA GLU A 236 10.51 1.06 5.51
C GLU A 236 11.83 0.32 5.19
N ALA A 237 11.71 -0.95 4.82
CA ALA A 237 12.84 -1.85 4.64
C ALA A 237 13.78 -1.47 3.47
N GLN A 238 13.33 -0.62 2.53
CA GLN A 238 14.18 -0.05 1.49
C GLN A 238 15.37 0.73 2.07
N ASN A 239 15.22 1.23 3.30
CA ASN A 239 16.23 1.99 4.01
C ASN A 239 17.15 1.11 4.88
N THR A 240 17.20 -0.20 4.65
CA THR A 240 18.18 -1.10 5.24
C THR A 240 19.38 -1.26 4.35
N THR A 241 20.55 -1.41 4.95
CA THR A 241 21.73 -1.92 4.24
C THR A 241 21.60 -3.43 4.01
N PRO A 242 22.35 -4.03 3.06
CA PRO A 242 22.38 -5.48 2.86
C PRO A 242 22.70 -6.27 4.14
N GLN A 243 23.61 -5.75 4.97
CA GLN A 243 24.00 -6.37 6.24
C GLN A 243 22.87 -6.33 7.26
N GLN A 244 22.16 -5.21 7.35
CA GLN A 244 20.99 -5.07 8.23
C GLN A 244 19.85 -5.98 7.80
N MET A 245 19.55 -6.07 6.51
CA MET A 245 18.54 -6.97 5.98
C MET A 245 18.89 -8.43 6.26
N LYS A 246 20.11 -8.86 5.97
CA LYS A 246 20.59 -10.22 6.30
C LYS A 246 20.50 -10.49 7.79
N MET A 247 20.95 -9.53 8.62
CA MET A 247 20.84 -9.63 10.09
C MET A 247 19.39 -9.85 10.51
N PHE A 248 18.43 -9.08 9.99
CA PHE A 248 17.01 -9.20 10.30
C PHE A 248 16.44 -10.56 9.88
N LEU A 249 16.61 -10.95 8.63
CA LEU A 249 16.07 -12.19 8.06
C LEU A 249 16.53 -13.44 8.83
N THR A 250 17.76 -13.39 9.37
CA THR A 250 18.31 -14.47 10.19
C THR A 250 17.84 -14.45 11.64
N ARG A 251 16.93 -13.56 12.03
CA ARG A 251 16.28 -13.54 13.38
C ARG A 251 15.03 -14.39 13.44
N LEU A 252 14.48 -14.77 12.27
CA LEU A 252 13.27 -15.59 12.22
C LEU A 252 13.49 -16.92 12.94
N GLY A 253 12.69 -17.16 13.97
CA GLY A 253 12.74 -18.36 14.79
C GLY A 253 11.57 -19.30 14.49
N TYR A 254 11.50 -20.40 15.23
CA TYR A 254 10.44 -21.38 15.06
C TYR A 254 9.05 -20.80 15.35
N GLY A 255 8.06 -21.17 14.54
CA GLY A 255 6.67 -20.71 14.69
C GLY A 255 6.49 -19.22 14.45
N SER A 256 7.44 -18.57 13.78
CA SER A 256 7.39 -17.14 13.50
C SER A 256 7.12 -16.87 12.04
N GLN A 257 6.51 -15.73 11.80
CA GLN A 257 6.20 -15.19 10.49
C GLN A 257 6.75 -13.75 10.37
N ALA A 258 7.35 -13.40 9.24
CA ALA A 258 7.87 -12.06 9.03
C ALA A 258 7.27 -11.41 7.77
N VAL A 259 6.99 -10.13 7.89
CA VAL A 259 6.53 -9.26 6.80
C VAL A 259 7.51 -8.11 6.64
N VAL A 260 8.04 -7.95 5.44
CA VAL A 260 9.00 -6.91 5.08
C VAL A 260 8.37 -5.97 4.08
N ASN A 261 8.10 -4.74 4.50
CA ASN A 261 7.47 -3.71 3.68
C ASN A 261 8.47 -2.64 3.27
N GLY A 262 8.37 -2.15 2.04
CA GLY A 262 9.17 -1.03 1.60
C GLY A 262 8.67 -0.36 0.32
N ASP A 263 9.21 0.82 0.07
CA ASP A 263 9.02 1.57 -1.16
C ASP A 263 10.37 1.77 -1.85
N ILE A 264 10.62 1.01 -2.91
CA ILE A 264 11.90 1.05 -3.63
C ILE A 264 12.14 2.37 -4.38
N THR A 265 11.14 3.25 -4.46
CA THR A 265 11.27 4.59 -5.03
C THR A 265 11.73 5.63 -3.99
N GLN A 266 11.65 5.29 -2.69
CA GLN A 266 11.98 6.18 -1.57
C GLN A 266 13.17 5.63 -0.77
N ILE A 267 14.31 5.49 -1.42
CA ILE A 267 15.55 5.00 -0.79
C ILE A 267 16.35 6.21 -0.29
N ASP A 268 16.41 6.39 1.04
CA ASP A 268 17.08 7.50 1.72
C ASP A 268 18.46 7.10 2.28
N LEU A 269 19.05 6.00 1.79
CA LEU A 269 20.38 5.55 2.22
C LEU A 269 21.45 6.55 1.78
N THR A 270 22.36 6.89 2.70
CA THR A 270 23.48 7.80 2.42
C THR A 270 24.63 7.05 1.73
N GLY A 271 25.21 7.67 0.69
CA GLY A 271 26.36 7.11 -0.03
C GLY A 271 25.98 6.15 -1.17
N ASN A 272 26.90 5.23 -1.51
CA ASN A 272 26.72 4.23 -2.59
C ASN A 272 26.11 2.91 -2.09
N ASP A 273 25.48 2.90 -0.92
CA ASP A 273 24.90 1.69 -0.35
C ASP A 273 23.67 1.24 -1.13
N ARG A 274 23.66 -0.01 -1.58
CA ARG A 274 22.49 -0.63 -2.20
C ARG A 274 21.45 -0.92 -1.12
N SER A 275 20.18 -0.73 -1.45
CA SER A 275 19.09 -1.13 -0.57
C SER A 275 19.11 -2.64 -0.28
N GLY A 276 19.10 -2.98 1.01
CA GLY A 276 19.02 -4.37 1.46
C GLY A 276 17.73 -5.07 1.01
N LEU A 277 16.61 -4.34 0.92
CA LEU A 277 15.35 -4.87 0.41
C LEU A 277 15.45 -5.27 -1.07
N VAL A 278 16.03 -4.39 -1.91
CA VAL A 278 16.18 -4.66 -3.35
C VAL A 278 17.06 -5.90 -3.55
N LEU A 279 18.19 -5.95 -2.85
CA LEU A 279 19.11 -7.09 -2.93
C LEU A 279 18.49 -8.39 -2.38
N ALA A 280 17.73 -8.31 -1.28
CA ALA A 280 17.06 -9.48 -0.73
C ALA A 280 16.03 -10.07 -1.71
N ARG A 281 15.29 -9.24 -2.42
CA ARG A 281 14.35 -9.69 -3.47
C ARG A 281 15.06 -10.45 -4.60
N GLU A 282 16.22 -9.96 -5.03
CA GLU A 282 17.03 -10.64 -6.06
C GLU A 282 17.54 -12.01 -5.56
N ILE A 283 18.12 -12.04 -4.35
CA ILE A 283 18.76 -13.26 -3.79
C ILE A 283 17.71 -14.32 -3.41
N LEU A 284 16.58 -13.92 -2.85
CA LEU A 284 15.57 -14.83 -2.30
C LEU A 284 14.51 -15.24 -3.32
N SER A 285 14.58 -14.75 -4.55
CA SER A 285 13.71 -15.17 -5.63
C SER A 285 13.78 -16.67 -5.85
N GLY A 286 12.64 -17.35 -5.77
CA GLY A 286 12.55 -18.81 -5.92
C GLY A 286 12.84 -19.64 -4.67
N VAL A 287 13.15 -19.02 -3.53
CA VAL A 287 13.26 -19.72 -2.24
C VAL A 287 11.87 -20.11 -1.75
N LEU A 288 11.65 -21.39 -1.46
CA LEU A 288 10.38 -21.90 -0.95
C LEU A 288 10.04 -21.27 0.42
N GLY A 289 8.76 -20.98 0.66
CA GLY A 289 8.29 -20.37 1.90
C GLY A 289 8.36 -18.84 1.90
N ILE A 290 8.81 -18.21 0.80
CA ILE A 290 8.89 -16.76 0.66
C ILE A 290 7.87 -16.27 -0.38
N GLY A 291 7.01 -15.34 0.04
CA GLY A 291 6.06 -14.65 -0.82
C GLY A 291 6.57 -13.27 -1.26
N PHE A 292 6.29 -12.90 -2.50
CA PHE A 292 6.60 -11.58 -3.04
C PHE A 292 5.32 -10.92 -3.53
N VAL A 293 5.09 -9.67 -3.13
CA VAL A 293 3.92 -8.89 -3.54
C VAL A 293 4.34 -7.50 -3.96
N ASP A 294 3.90 -7.11 -5.15
CA ASP A 294 4.13 -5.78 -5.69
C ASP A 294 2.82 -4.98 -5.70
N PHE A 295 2.87 -3.81 -5.09
CA PHE A 295 1.81 -2.81 -5.16
C PHE A 295 2.16 -1.76 -6.19
N ASP A 296 1.14 -1.17 -6.77
CA ASP A 296 1.30 -0.09 -7.75
C ASP A 296 0.45 1.14 -7.38
N GLU A 297 0.46 2.16 -8.22
CA GLU A 297 -0.27 3.40 -7.98
C GLU A 297 -1.79 3.21 -7.87
N ARG A 298 -2.34 2.15 -8.48
CA ARG A 298 -3.77 1.81 -8.43
C ARG A 298 -4.20 1.36 -7.03
N ASP A 299 -3.27 0.86 -6.23
CA ASP A 299 -3.52 0.43 -4.84
C ASP A 299 -3.52 1.60 -3.84
N VAL A 300 -3.12 2.80 -4.28
CA VAL A 300 -2.98 3.95 -3.39
C VAL A 300 -4.33 4.42 -2.85
N VAL A 301 -4.51 4.31 -1.53
CA VAL A 301 -5.69 4.79 -0.80
C VAL A 301 -5.40 6.17 -0.22
N ARG A 302 -5.76 7.23 -0.95
CA ARG A 302 -5.52 8.61 -0.50
C ARG A 302 -6.80 9.44 -0.57
N HIS A 303 -6.86 10.46 0.29
CA HIS A 303 -7.87 11.50 0.17
C HIS A 303 -7.76 12.17 -1.22
N GLU A 304 -8.89 12.42 -1.88
CA GLU A 304 -8.92 12.96 -3.26
C GLU A 304 -8.09 14.24 -3.43
N LEU A 305 -8.14 15.14 -2.42
CA LEU A 305 -7.33 16.36 -2.44
C LEU A 305 -5.83 16.04 -2.43
N VAL A 306 -5.39 15.06 -1.62
CA VAL A 306 -3.99 14.65 -1.55
C VAL A 306 -3.53 14.05 -2.88
N ALA A 307 -4.37 13.24 -3.53
CA ALA A 307 -4.07 12.72 -4.86
C ALA A 307 -3.91 13.85 -5.91
N ARG A 308 -4.75 14.90 -5.82
CA ARG A 308 -4.62 16.10 -6.69
C ARG A 308 -3.36 16.89 -6.41
N ILE A 309 -2.97 17.02 -5.14
CA ILE A 309 -1.72 17.70 -4.75
C ILE A 309 -0.51 16.96 -5.31
N VAL A 310 -0.42 15.64 -5.11
CA VAL A 310 0.70 14.82 -5.61
C VAL A 310 0.83 14.97 -7.13
N ARG A 311 -0.25 14.79 -7.89
CA ARG A 311 -0.22 14.99 -9.36
C ARG A 311 0.24 16.38 -9.77
N ALA A 312 -0.06 17.42 -9.00
CA ALA A 312 0.39 18.78 -9.29
C ALA A 312 1.91 18.92 -9.09
N TYR A 313 2.48 18.30 -8.06
CA TYR A 313 3.92 18.26 -7.83
C TYR A 313 4.65 17.44 -8.89
N ASP A 314 4.17 16.24 -9.21
CA ASP A 314 4.74 15.37 -10.24
C ASP A 314 4.80 16.09 -11.61
N LYS A 315 3.70 16.79 -11.96
CA LYS A 315 3.66 17.60 -13.18
C LYS A 315 4.66 18.75 -13.16
N TRP A 316 4.85 19.40 -12.01
CA TRP A 316 5.79 20.50 -11.87
C TRP A 316 7.26 20.01 -11.97
N GLU A 317 7.59 18.87 -11.38
CA GLU A 317 8.91 18.25 -11.45
C GLU A 317 9.25 17.77 -12.87
N SER A 318 8.30 17.14 -13.58
CA SER A 318 8.48 16.69 -14.96
C SER A 318 8.79 17.86 -15.92
N VAL A 319 8.15 19.02 -15.74
CA VAL A 319 8.41 20.22 -16.53
C VAL A 319 9.80 20.81 -16.27
N ARG A 320 10.34 20.67 -15.06
CA ARG A 320 11.69 21.13 -14.71
C ARG A 320 12.79 20.15 -15.15
N GLY A 321 12.54 18.84 -15.10
CA GLY A 321 13.46 17.81 -15.58
C GLY A 321 13.78 17.97 -17.08
N ASP A 322 12.79 18.29 -17.90
CA ASP A 322 12.96 18.54 -19.33
C ASP A 322 13.67 19.89 -19.65
N GLY A 323 13.62 20.85 -18.73
CA GLY A 323 14.28 22.16 -18.89
C GLY A 323 15.78 22.16 -18.63
N ALA A 324 16.27 21.25 -17.77
CA ALA A 324 17.68 21.19 -17.38
C ALA A 324 18.59 20.56 -18.45
N SER A 325 18.03 19.82 -19.41
CA SER A 325 18.79 19.17 -20.49
C SER A 325 18.98 20.05 -21.74
N ARG A 326 18.45 21.30 -21.76
CA ARG A 326 18.50 22.18 -22.94
C ARG A 326 19.38 23.42 -22.83
N THR A 327 20.09 23.64 -21.73
CA THR A 327 21.01 24.80 -21.58
C THR A 327 22.43 24.33 -21.27
N GLY A 328 23.07 23.76 -22.26
CA GLY A 328 24.48 23.38 -22.25
C GLY A 328 25.18 23.77 -23.53
N THR A 329 25.12 25.06 -23.89
CA THR A 329 26.08 25.65 -24.87
C THR A 329 27.05 26.51 -24.08
N PRO A 330 28.36 26.19 -24.00
CA PRO A 330 29.31 27.08 -23.35
C PRO A 330 29.47 28.34 -24.21
N ALA A 331 29.31 29.50 -23.59
CA ALA A 331 29.64 30.80 -24.20
C ALA A 331 31.15 30.83 -24.52
N PRO A 332 31.55 31.40 -25.67
CA PRO A 332 32.96 31.58 -25.98
C PRO A 332 33.60 32.55 -25.00
N GLY A 333 34.73 32.16 -24.42
CA GLY A 333 35.51 32.99 -23.52
C GLY A 333 36.04 34.25 -24.21
N PRO A 334 36.30 35.36 -23.48
CA PRO A 334 36.81 36.59 -24.05
C PRO A 334 38.25 36.39 -24.53
N GLU A 335 38.50 36.81 -25.77
CA GLU A 335 39.83 36.87 -26.39
C GLU A 335 40.79 37.75 -25.57
N SER A 336 41.91 37.17 -25.22
CA SER A 336 43.03 37.87 -24.60
C SER A 336 43.69 38.81 -25.62
N SER A 337 43.57 40.11 -25.43
CA SER A 337 44.36 41.11 -26.15
C SER A 337 45.84 41.09 -25.75
N PRO A 338 46.78 41.22 -26.68
CA PRO A 338 48.21 41.17 -26.34
C PRO A 338 48.67 42.49 -25.72
N GLY A 339 49.38 42.35 -24.58
CA GLY A 339 49.94 43.46 -23.85
C GLY A 339 51.03 44.18 -24.66
N ARG A 340 50.97 45.47 -24.66
CA ARG A 340 52.01 46.42 -25.11
C ARG A 340 53.11 46.52 -24.05
N VAL A 341 54.29 46.11 -24.40
CA VAL A 341 55.54 46.45 -23.71
C VAL A 341 55.88 47.92 -23.99
N LEU A 342 56.14 48.75 -22.97
CA LEU A 342 56.93 49.94 -23.05
C LEU A 342 57.76 50.12 -21.76
N SER A 343 59.05 50.10 -22.02
CA SER A 343 60.22 50.70 -21.35
C SER A 343 60.17 50.92 -19.85
#